data_76e3de387aa48971a819b976ac95f7da
#
_entry.id   76e3de387aa48971a819b976ac95f7da
#
_cell.length_a   1.000
_cell.length_b   1.000
_cell.length_c   1.000
_cell.angle_alpha   90.00
_cell.angle_beta   90.00
_cell.angle_gamma   90.00
#
_symmetry.space_group_name_H-M   'P 1'
#
loop_
_entity.id
_entity.type
_entity.pdbx_description
1 polymer ?
#
loop_
_entity_poly.entity_id
_entity_poly.type
_entity_poly.pdbx_seq_one_letter_code
_entity_poly.pdbx_strand_id
1 'polypeptide(L)'
;MTLSAHSINPAAQNVLSQFAATGVQTCFHGRHINPQILADLDGNNWRLKDYEARGGYQALRKILAQGDDQGMTPDQVIAEVKAGSLRGRGGAGFPTGLKWSFMPRQFPGQKYLVCNSDEGEPGTCKDRDIMQYNPHSVIEGMAIAAYAMGISVGYNYIHGEIFATYQRFEEALEEARAAGLLGDKILGSAFSFQLHASHGFGAYICGEETALLESL
;
A
#
# COMPACT_ATOMS: atom_id res chain seq x y z
N MET A 1 -6.16 4.55 -35.71
CA MET A 1 -7.01 5.78 -35.65
C MET A 1 -6.27 6.78 -34.77
N THR A 2 -5.60 7.73 -35.37
CA THR A 2 -4.94 8.85 -34.68
C THR A 2 -6.05 9.84 -34.30
N LEU A 3 -6.41 9.90 -33.03
CA LEU A 3 -7.29 10.94 -32.51
C LEU A 3 -6.59 12.28 -32.63
N SER A 4 -7.20 13.18 -33.42
CA SER A 4 -6.71 14.56 -33.61
C SER A 4 -6.68 15.29 -32.25
N ALA A 5 -5.58 15.94 -31.94
CA ALA A 5 -5.35 16.69 -30.71
C ALA A 5 -6.35 17.84 -30.42
N HIS A 6 -7.31 18.07 -31.32
CA HIS A 6 -8.25 19.20 -31.27
C HIS A 6 -9.56 18.90 -30.51
N SER A 7 -9.77 17.68 -30.02
CA SER A 7 -11.00 17.29 -29.33
C SER A 7 -10.87 17.16 -27.81
N ILE A 8 -9.70 17.41 -27.25
CA ILE A 8 -9.46 17.26 -25.81
C ILE A 8 -9.57 18.64 -25.13
N ASN A 9 -10.40 18.72 -24.09
CA ASN A 9 -10.54 19.93 -23.26
C ASN A 9 -9.14 20.40 -22.78
N PRO A 10 -8.81 21.71 -22.88
CA PRO A 10 -7.52 22.24 -22.43
C PRO A 10 -7.11 21.87 -21.00
N ALA A 11 -8.07 21.73 -20.09
CA ALA A 11 -7.84 21.27 -18.73
C ALA A 11 -7.39 19.78 -18.69
N ALA A 12 -7.99 18.94 -19.54
CA ALA A 12 -7.58 17.54 -19.69
C ALA A 12 -6.21 17.40 -20.36
N GLN A 13 -5.86 18.28 -21.31
CA GLN A 13 -4.53 18.34 -21.91
C GLN A 13 -3.46 18.73 -20.88
N ASN A 14 -3.77 19.65 -19.97
CA ASN A 14 -2.84 20.06 -18.92
C ASN A 14 -2.59 18.92 -17.91
N VAL A 15 -3.63 18.19 -17.53
CA VAL A 15 -3.52 16.98 -16.69
C VAL A 15 -2.70 15.89 -17.40
N LEU A 16 -3.03 15.58 -18.66
CA LEU A 16 -2.31 14.57 -19.45
C LEU A 16 -0.83 14.95 -19.67
N SER A 17 -0.53 16.24 -19.87
CA SER A 17 0.85 16.71 -20.04
C SER A 17 1.64 16.61 -18.72
N GLN A 18 1.02 16.86 -17.58
CA GLN A 18 1.65 16.66 -16.26
C GLN A 18 1.95 15.18 -16.02
N PHE A 19 1.02 14.29 -16.31
CA PHE A 19 1.25 12.85 -16.19
C PHE A 19 2.28 12.33 -17.19
N ALA A 20 2.28 12.80 -18.43
CA ALA A 20 3.29 12.45 -19.41
C ALA A 20 4.69 12.94 -19.00
N ALA A 21 4.78 14.12 -18.40
CA ALA A 21 6.04 14.67 -17.88
C ALA A 21 6.58 13.91 -16.66
N THR A 22 5.70 13.30 -15.87
CA THR A 22 6.06 12.53 -14.67
C THR A 22 6.35 11.06 -14.96
N GLY A 23 6.10 10.58 -16.17
CA GLY A 23 6.26 9.16 -16.52
C GLY A 23 5.27 8.21 -15.83
N VAL A 24 4.33 8.73 -15.05
CA VAL A 24 3.27 7.94 -14.41
C VAL A 24 2.18 7.65 -15.43
N GLN A 25 2.15 6.44 -15.94
CA GLN A 25 1.02 5.96 -16.75
C GLN A 25 -0.14 5.66 -15.82
N THR A 26 -1.07 6.60 -15.69
CA THR A 26 -2.28 6.37 -14.92
C THR A 26 -3.33 5.67 -15.79
N CYS A 27 -4.04 4.72 -15.21
CA CYS A 27 -5.19 4.06 -15.82
C CYS A 27 -6.41 4.99 -15.99
N PHE A 28 -6.27 6.28 -15.75
CA PHE A 28 -7.36 7.25 -15.75
C PHE A 28 -7.55 7.89 -17.12
N HIS A 29 -8.60 7.47 -17.83
CA HIS A 29 -9.01 8.06 -19.10
C HIS A 29 -9.75 9.39 -18.85
N GLY A 30 -9.05 10.52 -18.98
CA GLY A 30 -9.62 11.82 -19.32
C GLY A 30 -10.67 12.44 -18.38
N ARG A 31 -10.83 11.96 -17.14
CA ARG A 31 -11.67 12.63 -16.15
C ARG A 31 -10.82 13.46 -15.20
N HIS A 32 -11.32 14.62 -14.80
CA HIS A 32 -10.75 15.42 -13.72
C HIS A 32 -10.84 14.62 -12.42
N ILE A 33 -9.78 13.87 -12.11
CA ILE A 33 -9.63 13.18 -10.85
C ILE A 33 -8.52 13.88 -10.10
N ASN A 34 -8.85 14.37 -8.91
CA ASN A 34 -7.83 14.86 -7.99
C ASN A 34 -7.18 13.61 -7.37
N PRO A 35 -5.96 13.20 -7.78
CA PRO A 35 -5.35 11.99 -7.26
C PRO A 35 -5.04 12.18 -5.78
N GLN A 36 -5.39 11.22 -4.94
CA GLN A 36 -5.04 11.22 -3.52
C GLN A 36 -3.84 10.34 -3.22
N ILE A 37 -3.89 9.08 -3.65
CA ILE A 37 -2.83 8.10 -3.37
C ILE A 37 -1.57 8.38 -4.21
N LEU A 38 -1.74 8.89 -5.43
CA LEU A 38 -0.68 9.23 -6.36
C LEU A 38 -0.47 10.76 -6.48
N ALA A 39 -0.97 11.53 -5.50
CA ALA A 39 -0.77 12.96 -5.47
C ALA A 39 0.72 13.32 -5.32
N ASP A 40 1.14 14.37 -6.01
CA ASP A 40 2.50 14.94 -5.93
C ASP A 40 3.63 13.97 -6.30
N LEU A 41 3.31 12.89 -7.04
CA LEU A 41 4.28 11.94 -7.55
C LEU A 41 4.78 12.37 -8.94
N ASP A 42 6.10 12.40 -9.12
CA ASP A 42 6.76 12.72 -10.38
C ASP A 42 7.44 11.50 -11.05
N GLY A 43 7.25 10.31 -10.49
CA GLY A 43 7.83 9.06 -10.95
C GLY A 43 9.22 8.75 -10.40
N ASN A 44 9.92 9.74 -9.80
CA ASN A 44 11.26 9.59 -9.24
C ASN A 44 11.29 9.80 -7.72
N ASN A 45 10.27 10.43 -7.16
CA ASN A 45 10.17 10.81 -5.75
C ASN A 45 9.49 9.74 -4.88
N TRP A 46 9.80 8.47 -5.11
CA TRP A 46 9.21 7.31 -4.42
C TRP A 46 10.02 6.85 -3.20
N ARG A 47 11.24 7.36 -3.01
CA ARG A 47 12.15 7.00 -1.93
C ARG A 47 11.60 7.41 -0.57
N LEU A 48 12.10 6.78 0.50
CA LEU A 48 11.68 7.06 1.87
C LEU A 48 11.69 8.55 2.21
N LYS A 49 12.77 9.27 1.90
CA LYS A 49 12.89 10.71 2.16
C LYS A 49 11.79 11.54 1.49
N ASP A 50 11.39 11.14 0.27
CA ASP A 50 10.39 11.85 -0.51
C ASP A 50 8.98 11.54 0.02
N TYR A 51 8.77 10.30 0.47
CA TYR A 51 7.51 9.89 1.13
C TYR A 51 7.34 10.62 2.47
N GLU A 52 8.37 10.68 3.30
CA GLU A 52 8.34 11.42 4.57
C GLU A 52 8.13 12.93 4.34
N ALA A 53 8.74 13.53 3.31
CA ALA A 53 8.53 14.93 2.96
C ALA A 53 7.07 15.25 2.60
N ARG A 54 6.30 14.27 2.11
CA ARG A 54 4.86 14.38 1.85
C ARG A 54 3.98 13.97 3.04
N GLY A 55 4.56 13.79 4.23
CA GLY A 55 3.84 13.40 5.44
C GLY A 55 3.75 11.89 5.69
N GLY A 56 4.48 11.09 4.94
CA GLY A 56 4.54 9.65 5.14
C GLY A 56 5.09 9.26 6.52
N TYR A 57 4.66 8.12 7.01
CA TYR A 57 4.97 7.55 8.32
C TYR A 57 4.55 8.39 9.55
N GLN A 58 3.89 9.53 9.36
CA GLN A 58 3.36 10.31 10.48
C GLN A 58 2.26 9.56 11.24
N ALA A 59 1.40 8.81 10.51
CA ALA A 59 0.36 8.01 11.12
C ALA A 59 0.96 6.88 11.97
N LEU A 60 1.95 6.16 11.45
CA LEU A 60 2.64 5.11 12.20
C LEU A 60 3.37 5.68 13.44
N ARG A 61 4.05 6.83 13.30
CA ARG A 61 4.69 7.52 14.42
C ARG A 61 3.69 7.93 15.50
N LYS A 62 2.54 8.49 15.12
CA LYS A 62 1.45 8.84 16.04
C LYS A 62 0.91 7.61 16.77
N ILE A 63 0.70 6.50 16.07
CA ILE A 63 0.18 5.24 16.63
C ILE A 63 1.15 4.65 17.66
N LEU A 64 2.45 4.66 17.36
CA LEU A 64 3.48 4.07 18.18
C LEU A 64 4.17 5.05 19.15
N ALA A 65 3.65 6.27 19.30
CA ALA A 65 4.21 7.27 20.18
C ALA A 65 4.31 6.75 21.62
N GLN A 66 5.35 7.20 22.33
CA GLN A 66 5.65 6.80 23.72
C GLN A 66 5.83 8.04 24.59
N GLY A 67 5.74 7.87 25.91
CA GLY A 67 5.90 8.95 26.88
C GLY A 67 4.62 9.78 27.05
N ASP A 68 4.75 11.10 27.14
CA ASP A 68 3.63 12.03 27.39
C ASP A 68 2.64 12.05 26.20
N ASP A 69 3.13 11.81 24.99
CA ASP A 69 2.31 11.58 23.81
C ASP A 69 1.88 10.12 23.78
N GLN A 70 0.81 9.78 24.48
CA GLN A 70 0.27 8.42 24.47
C GLN A 70 -0.11 8.01 23.06
N GLY A 71 0.53 6.94 22.56
CA GLY A 71 0.18 6.31 21.28
C GLY A 71 -1.25 5.75 21.29
N MET A 72 -1.67 5.22 20.17
CA MET A 72 -3.00 4.64 20.03
C MET A 72 -2.98 3.14 20.37
N THR A 73 -4.00 2.67 21.07
CA THR A 73 -4.21 1.24 21.23
C THR A 73 -4.69 0.59 19.92
N PRO A 74 -4.49 -0.73 19.72
CA PRO A 74 -5.00 -1.44 18.55
C PRO A 74 -6.51 -1.22 18.30
N ASP A 75 -7.32 -1.16 19.34
CA ASP A 75 -8.77 -0.92 19.21
C ASP A 75 -9.08 0.51 18.77
N GLN A 76 -8.33 1.49 19.24
CA GLN A 76 -8.45 2.88 18.77
C GLN A 76 -8.09 3.01 17.29
N VAL A 77 -7.04 2.30 16.83
CA VAL A 77 -6.69 2.29 15.40
C VAL A 77 -7.82 1.69 14.57
N ILE A 78 -8.41 0.55 15.00
CA ILE A 78 -9.55 -0.04 14.30
C ILE A 78 -10.76 0.90 14.29
N ALA A 79 -11.03 1.59 15.42
CA ALA A 79 -12.12 2.56 15.50
C ALA A 79 -11.92 3.73 14.54
N GLU A 80 -10.70 4.25 14.43
CA GLU A 80 -10.34 5.33 13.49
C GLU A 80 -10.55 4.90 12.04
N VAL A 81 -10.08 3.70 11.66
CA VAL A 81 -10.28 3.14 10.31
C VAL A 81 -11.76 2.91 10.00
N LYS A 82 -12.58 2.51 11.00
CA LYS A 82 -14.04 2.40 10.84
C LYS A 82 -14.68 3.78 10.64
N ALA A 83 -14.29 4.77 11.44
CA ALA A 83 -14.79 6.15 11.33
C ALA A 83 -14.44 6.77 9.96
N GLY A 84 -13.23 6.51 9.46
CA GLY A 84 -12.78 6.93 8.13
C GLY A 84 -13.48 6.20 6.98
N SER A 85 -14.32 5.22 7.25
CA SER A 85 -15.09 4.46 6.24
C SER A 85 -14.24 3.86 5.12
N LEU A 86 -12.98 3.51 5.42
CA LEU A 86 -12.06 2.91 4.46
C LEU A 86 -12.60 1.56 3.97
N ARG A 87 -12.55 1.35 2.66
CA ARG A 87 -12.98 0.12 2.00
C ARG A 87 -11.86 -0.52 1.21
N GLY A 88 -11.90 -1.85 1.07
CA GLY A 88 -11.01 -2.60 0.20
C GLY A 88 -11.10 -2.13 -1.25
N ARG A 89 -10.00 -2.24 -1.96
CA ARG A 89 -9.87 -1.84 -3.38
C ARG A 89 -9.70 -3.04 -4.33
N GLY A 90 -9.89 -4.25 -3.84
CA GLY A 90 -9.82 -5.48 -4.63
C GLY A 90 -11.12 -5.82 -5.40
N GLY A 91 -12.12 -4.93 -5.41
CA GLY A 91 -13.38 -5.11 -6.12
C GLY A 91 -14.61 -5.19 -5.20
N ALA A 92 -14.58 -6.00 -4.15
CA ALA A 92 -15.72 -6.20 -3.24
C ALA A 92 -16.06 -4.98 -2.38
N GLY A 93 -15.12 -4.07 -2.16
CA GLY A 93 -15.36 -2.85 -1.36
C GLY A 93 -15.71 -3.13 0.10
N PHE A 94 -15.24 -4.24 0.67
CA PHE A 94 -15.55 -4.59 2.06
C PHE A 94 -14.98 -3.56 3.03
N PRO A 95 -15.71 -3.17 4.12
CA PRO A 95 -15.23 -2.21 5.10
C PRO A 95 -13.98 -2.70 5.84
N THR A 96 -12.85 -2.01 5.65
CA THR A 96 -11.53 -2.45 6.12
C THR A 96 -11.48 -2.58 7.65
N GLY A 97 -11.94 -1.57 8.38
CA GLY A 97 -11.93 -1.61 9.85
C GLY A 97 -12.84 -2.69 10.44
N LEU A 98 -13.93 -3.04 9.74
CA LEU A 98 -14.76 -4.18 10.12
C LEU A 98 -14.01 -5.50 9.89
N LYS A 99 -13.34 -5.67 8.75
CA LYS A 99 -12.53 -6.86 8.46
C LYS A 99 -11.44 -7.05 9.53
N TRP A 100 -10.74 -6.00 9.90
CA TRP A 100 -9.70 -6.07 10.95
C TRP A 100 -10.26 -6.47 12.32
N SER A 101 -11.50 -6.06 12.65
CA SER A 101 -12.13 -6.42 13.93
C SER A 101 -12.52 -7.88 14.04
N PHE A 102 -12.51 -8.65 12.95
CA PHE A 102 -12.76 -10.10 12.99
C PHE A 102 -11.51 -10.90 13.42
N MET A 103 -10.33 -10.29 13.39
CA MET A 103 -9.12 -10.98 13.81
C MET A 103 -9.17 -11.32 15.30
N PRO A 104 -9.03 -12.58 15.69
CA PRO A 104 -9.01 -12.98 17.09
C PRO A 104 -7.89 -12.28 17.86
N ARG A 105 -8.22 -11.64 18.98
CA ARG A 105 -7.23 -10.99 19.85
C ARG A 105 -6.31 -12.02 20.50
N GLN A 106 -6.90 -13.08 21.02
CA GLN A 106 -6.17 -14.19 21.63
C GLN A 106 -6.17 -15.36 20.65
N PHE A 107 -4.99 -15.67 20.14
CA PHE A 107 -4.74 -16.81 19.27
C PHE A 107 -3.40 -17.43 19.66
N PRO A 108 -3.33 -18.74 19.93
CA PRO A 108 -2.12 -19.38 20.48
C PRO A 108 -1.01 -19.52 19.44
N GLY A 109 -1.30 -19.35 18.16
CA GLY A 109 -0.36 -19.50 17.05
C GLY A 109 0.08 -18.18 16.44
N GLN A 110 0.99 -18.27 15.47
CA GLN A 110 1.43 -17.15 14.66
C GLN A 110 0.26 -16.66 13.79
N LYS A 111 0.03 -15.35 13.79
CA LYS A 111 -0.86 -14.67 12.86
C LYS A 111 -0.05 -14.03 11.75
N TYR A 112 -0.56 -14.10 10.53
CA TYR A 112 0.07 -13.52 9.36
C TYR A 112 -0.82 -12.46 8.72
N LEU A 113 -0.20 -11.43 8.14
CA LEU A 113 -0.86 -10.45 7.30
C LEU A 113 -0.43 -10.70 5.86
N VAL A 114 -1.40 -10.95 4.98
CA VAL A 114 -1.13 -11.08 3.55
C VAL A 114 -1.78 -9.93 2.81
N CYS A 115 -0.98 -9.15 2.08
CA CYS A 115 -1.46 -8.17 1.12
C CYS A 115 -1.54 -8.85 -0.25
N ASN A 116 -2.75 -8.91 -0.78
CA ASN A 116 -2.98 -9.44 -2.12
C ASN A 116 -2.71 -8.35 -3.15
N SER A 117 -1.53 -8.40 -3.75
CA SER A 117 -1.09 -7.54 -4.85
C SER A 117 -0.94 -8.32 -6.16
N ASP A 118 -1.65 -9.47 -6.27
CA ASP A 118 -1.72 -10.23 -7.51
C ASP A 118 -2.82 -9.66 -8.42
N GLU A 119 -2.48 -8.59 -9.12
CA GLU A 119 -3.37 -7.84 -10.01
C GLU A 119 -3.32 -8.41 -11.43
N GLY A 120 -3.92 -9.60 -11.60
CA GLY A 120 -3.89 -10.34 -12.86
C GLY A 120 -5.00 -9.98 -13.87
N GLU A 121 -5.99 -9.15 -13.50
CA GLU A 121 -7.08 -8.78 -14.41
C GLU A 121 -6.57 -7.88 -15.55
N PRO A 122 -6.77 -8.27 -16.83
CA PRO A 122 -6.33 -7.48 -17.98
C PRO A 122 -6.86 -6.04 -17.95
N GLY A 123 -5.96 -5.06 -18.12
CA GLY A 123 -6.28 -3.64 -18.08
C GLY A 123 -6.31 -3.02 -16.69
N THR A 124 -6.17 -3.79 -15.62
CA THR A 124 -6.03 -3.29 -14.25
C THR A 124 -4.55 -2.98 -13.95
N CYS A 125 -4.28 -1.84 -13.33
CA CYS A 125 -2.91 -1.37 -13.06
C CYS A 125 -2.77 -0.53 -11.77
N LYS A 126 -3.82 -0.44 -10.95
CA LYS A 126 -3.84 0.40 -9.76
C LYS A 126 -2.83 -0.03 -8.69
N ASP A 127 -2.73 -1.34 -8.42
CA ASP A 127 -1.85 -1.88 -7.39
C ASP A 127 -0.39 -1.84 -7.86
N ARG A 128 -0.15 -2.17 -9.12
CA ARG A 128 1.15 -1.98 -9.77
C ARG A 128 1.64 -0.55 -9.64
N ASP A 129 0.81 0.43 -9.99
CA ASP A 129 1.19 1.84 -10.00
C ASP A 129 1.43 2.36 -8.57
N ILE A 130 0.63 1.93 -7.58
CA ILE A 130 0.87 2.28 -6.17
C ILE A 130 2.22 1.73 -5.71
N MET A 131 2.51 0.46 -5.94
CA MET A 131 3.78 -0.15 -5.53
C MET A 131 4.98 0.42 -6.29
N GLN A 132 4.79 0.80 -7.56
CA GLN A 132 5.84 1.37 -8.39
C GLN A 132 6.21 2.80 -7.98
N TYR A 133 5.23 3.62 -7.61
CA TYR A 133 5.42 5.06 -7.42
C TYR A 133 5.21 5.53 -5.98
N ASN A 134 4.60 4.72 -5.13
CA ASN A 134 4.37 5.03 -3.72
C ASN A 134 4.47 3.79 -2.81
N PRO A 135 5.55 2.99 -2.91
CA PRO A 135 5.68 1.72 -2.20
C PRO A 135 5.61 1.89 -0.68
N HIS A 136 6.17 2.98 -0.14
CA HIS A 136 6.16 3.25 1.29
C HIS A 136 4.75 3.43 1.87
N SER A 137 3.76 3.87 1.08
CA SER A 137 2.37 3.94 1.55
C SER A 137 1.77 2.56 1.81
N VAL A 138 2.15 1.56 1.01
CA VAL A 138 1.75 0.16 1.22
C VAL A 138 2.44 -0.40 2.46
N ILE A 139 3.73 -0.16 2.62
CA ILE A 139 4.53 -0.60 3.77
C ILE A 139 3.97 -0.02 5.07
N GLU A 140 3.72 1.29 5.13
CA GLU A 140 3.13 1.94 6.29
C GLU A 140 1.73 1.39 6.59
N GLY A 141 0.88 1.25 5.56
CA GLY A 141 -0.45 0.68 5.71
C GLY A 141 -0.45 -0.74 6.26
N MET A 142 0.48 -1.59 5.81
CA MET A 142 0.65 -2.94 6.33
C MET A 142 1.17 -2.94 7.77
N ALA A 143 2.10 -2.07 8.13
CA ALA A 143 2.59 -1.95 9.51
C ALA A 143 1.46 -1.50 10.46
N ILE A 144 0.64 -0.52 10.07
CA ILE A 144 -0.54 -0.09 10.83
C ILE A 144 -1.55 -1.21 10.99
N ALA A 145 -1.84 -1.95 9.92
CA ALA A 145 -2.76 -3.09 9.95
C ALA A 145 -2.25 -4.21 10.87
N ALA A 146 -0.95 -4.52 10.79
CA ALA A 146 -0.30 -5.51 11.63
C ALA A 146 -0.37 -5.13 13.12
N TYR A 147 -0.07 -3.87 13.46
CA TYR A 147 -0.23 -3.36 14.81
C TYR A 147 -1.68 -3.49 15.31
N ALA A 148 -2.64 -3.03 14.51
CA ALA A 148 -4.05 -3.05 14.86
C ALA A 148 -4.60 -4.47 15.11
N MET A 149 -4.08 -5.47 14.41
CA MET A 149 -4.52 -6.86 14.51
C MET A 149 -3.61 -7.74 15.39
N GLY A 150 -2.50 -7.19 15.90
CA GLY A 150 -1.52 -7.92 16.72
C GLY A 150 -0.81 -9.00 15.91
N ILE A 151 -0.28 -8.63 14.74
CA ILE A 151 0.43 -9.50 13.79
C ILE A 151 1.89 -9.08 13.75
N SER A 152 2.81 -10.06 13.71
CA SER A 152 4.26 -9.79 13.69
C SER A 152 4.94 -10.16 12.37
N VAL A 153 4.25 -10.85 11.46
CA VAL A 153 4.80 -11.27 10.16
C VAL A 153 3.80 -10.97 9.05
N GLY A 154 4.25 -10.37 7.97
CA GLY A 154 3.43 -10.08 6.80
C GLY A 154 4.12 -10.41 5.49
N TYR A 155 3.30 -10.64 4.47
CA TYR A 155 3.73 -10.89 3.10
C TYR A 155 2.94 -9.98 2.16
N ASN A 156 3.64 -9.33 1.23
CA ASN A 156 3.01 -8.71 0.06
C ASN A 156 3.21 -9.64 -1.12
N TYR A 157 2.14 -10.31 -1.56
CA TYR A 157 2.17 -11.20 -2.71
C TYR A 157 1.96 -10.39 -3.98
N ILE A 158 3.00 -10.27 -4.79
CA ILE A 158 3.07 -9.39 -5.97
C ILE A 158 2.98 -10.24 -7.24
N HIS A 159 2.14 -9.80 -8.18
CA HIS A 159 1.94 -10.46 -9.47
C HIS A 159 3.26 -10.71 -10.22
N GLY A 160 3.45 -11.93 -10.73
CA GLY A 160 4.73 -12.39 -11.27
C GLY A 160 5.21 -11.66 -12.51
N GLU A 161 4.32 -11.05 -13.29
CA GLU A 161 4.68 -10.37 -14.54
C GLU A 161 5.26 -8.96 -14.32
N ILE A 162 5.16 -8.39 -13.11
CA ILE A 162 5.59 -7.01 -12.81
C ILE A 162 6.90 -6.98 -12.00
N PHE A 163 7.92 -7.67 -12.48
CA PHE A 163 9.18 -7.84 -11.77
C PHE A 163 9.87 -6.52 -11.37
N ALA A 164 9.82 -5.49 -12.22
CA ALA A 164 10.39 -4.17 -11.89
C ALA A 164 9.69 -3.52 -10.68
N THR A 165 8.38 -3.74 -10.55
CA THR A 165 7.60 -3.27 -9.40
C THR A 165 7.96 -4.05 -8.13
N TYR A 166 8.15 -5.36 -8.25
CA TYR A 166 8.65 -6.20 -7.16
C TYR A 166 10.01 -5.70 -6.67
N GLN A 167 10.98 -5.48 -7.56
CA GLN A 167 12.29 -4.96 -7.19
C GLN A 167 12.20 -3.58 -6.50
N ARG A 168 11.32 -2.69 -7.00
CA ARG A 168 11.08 -1.39 -6.38
C ARG A 168 10.53 -1.51 -4.96
N PHE A 169 9.63 -2.45 -4.76
CA PHE A 169 9.06 -2.70 -3.44
C PHE A 169 10.11 -3.27 -2.47
N GLU A 170 10.98 -4.17 -2.93
CA GLU A 170 12.12 -4.69 -2.14
C GLU A 170 13.08 -3.56 -1.73
N GLU A 171 13.45 -2.66 -2.65
CA GLU A 171 14.28 -1.50 -2.31
C GLU A 171 13.63 -0.63 -1.21
N ALA A 172 12.32 -0.40 -1.30
CA ALA A 172 11.59 0.35 -0.29
C ALA A 172 11.51 -0.38 1.07
N LEU A 173 11.41 -1.71 1.07
CA LEU A 173 11.50 -2.52 2.29
C LEU A 173 12.86 -2.37 2.97
N GLU A 174 13.95 -2.37 2.20
CA GLU A 174 15.30 -2.16 2.72
C GLU A 174 15.45 -0.77 3.35
N GLU A 175 14.94 0.28 2.68
CA GLU A 175 14.94 1.64 3.23
C GLU A 175 14.15 1.71 4.55
N ALA A 176 12.97 1.10 4.60
CA ALA A 176 12.14 1.09 5.81
C ALA A 176 12.78 0.33 6.97
N ARG A 177 13.45 -0.80 6.70
CA ARG A 177 14.22 -1.56 7.71
C ARG A 177 15.40 -0.74 8.23
N ALA A 178 16.18 -0.14 7.34
CA ALA A 178 17.33 0.68 7.71
C ALA A 178 16.94 1.89 8.56
N ALA A 179 15.73 2.43 8.35
CA ALA A 179 15.20 3.55 9.12
C ALA A 179 14.48 3.15 10.42
N GLY A 180 14.42 1.85 10.77
CA GLY A 180 13.72 1.36 11.96
C GLY A 180 12.20 1.48 11.88
N LEU A 181 11.66 1.53 10.66
CA LEU A 181 10.21 1.58 10.38
C LEU A 181 9.62 0.18 10.15
N LEU A 182 10.47 -0.83 10.00
CA LEU A 182 10.15 -2.25 9.96
C LEU A 182 11.18 -3.04 10.77
N GLY A 183 10.85 -4.27 11.12
CA GLY A 183 11.71 -5.16 11.89
C GLY A 183 11.38 -5.17 13.37
N ASP A 184 12.39 -5.20 14.21
CA ASP A 184 12.22 -5.31 15.66
C ASP A 184 12.09 -3.93 16.30
N LYS A 185 11.19 -3.80 17.28
CA LYS A 185 11.03 -2.59 18.10
C LYS A 185 10.88 -1.32 17.26
N ILE A 186 9.97 -1.35 16.30
CA ILE A 186 9.72 -0.25 15.37
C ILE A 186 9.60 1.08 16.12
N LEU A 187 10.37 2.09 15.69
CA LEU A 187 10.44 3.42 16.33
C LEU A 187 10.73 3.37 17.84
N GLY A 188 11.45 2.33 18.31
CA GLY A 188 11.74 2.14 19.71
C GLY A 188 10.58 1.59 20.56
N SER A 189 9.43 1.30 19.97
CA SER A 189 8.25 0.75 20.64
C SER A 189 8.42 -0.75 20.98
N ALA A 190 7.43 -1.33 21.64
CA ALA A 190 7.36 -2.79 21.85
C ALA A 190 6.86 -3.55 20.61
N PHE A 191 6.44 -2.87 19.57
CA PHE A 191 5.91 -3.47 18.35
C PHE A 191 7.04 -3.90 17.41
N SER A 192 6.94 -5.13 16.92
CA SER A 192 7.83 -5.69 15.89
C SER A 192 7.01 -6.24 14.73
N PHE A 193 7.45 -5.99 13.51
CA PHE A 193 6.77 -6.48 12.31
C PHE A 193 7.77 -6.76 11.19
N GLN A 194 7.84 -8.03 10.79
CA GLN A 194 8.65 -8.48 9.66
C GLN A 194 7.76 -8.51 8.42
N LEU A 195 8.09 -7.70 7.42
CA LEU A 195 7.37 -7.65 6.15
C LEU A 195 8.28 -8.17 5.03
N HIS A 196 7.73 -9.09 4.24
CA HIS A 196 8.40 -9.72 3.11
C HIS A 196 7.63 -9.45 1.82
N ALA A 197 8.32 -9.23 0.70
CA ALA A 197 7.73 -9.34 -0.60
C ALA A 197 7.79 -10.80 -1.07
N SER A 198 6.72 -11.28 -1.67
CA SER A 198 6.65 -12.57 -2.34
C SER A 198 6.34 -12.34 -3.81
N HIS A 199 7.22 -12.81 -4.68
CA HIS A 199 7.06 -12.69 -6.12
C HIS A 199 6.27 -13.91 -6.63
N GLY A 200 5.04 -13.67 -7.12
CA GLY A 200 4.20 -14.70 -7.67
C GLY A 200 4.70 -15.24 -9.01
N PHE A 201 4.00 -16.24 -9.55
CA PHE A 201 4.35 -16.91 -10.81
C PHE A 201 3.50 -16.43 -12.00
N GLY A 202 2.68 -15.38 -11.85
CA GLY A 202 1.88 -14.79 -12.92
C GLY A 202 0.59 -15.56 -13.25
N ALA A 203 0.16 -16.49 -12.40
CA ALA A 203 -1.11 -17.19 -12.61
C ALA A 203 -2.29 -16.30 -12.19
N TYR A 204 -3.22 -16.02 -13.11
CA TYR A 204 -4.41 -15.21 -12.88
C TYR A 204 -5.21 -15.64 -11.66
N ILE A 205 -5.34 -16.96 -11.43
CA ILE A 205 -6.12 -17.51 -10.32
C ILE A 205 -5.56 -17.10 -8.95
N CYS A 206 -4.27 -16.75 -8.84
CA CYS A 206 -3.65 -16.34 -7.58
C CYS A 206 -4.12 -14.95 -7.10
N GLY A 207 -4.94 -14.23 -7.85
CA GLY A 207 -5.73 -13.10 -7.37
C GLY A 207 -6.86 -13.52 -6.44
N GLU A 208 -7.30 -14.77 -6.49
CA GLU A 208 -8.23 -15.37 -5.55
C GLU A 208 -7.48 -15.80 -4.28
N GLU A 209 -8.06 -15.52 -3.11
CA GLU A 209 -7.37 -15.60 -1.82
C GLU A 209 -6.88 -17.00 -1.43
N THR A 210 -7.62 -18.05 -1.76
CA THR A 210 -7.22 -19.42 -1.41
C THR A 210 -6.10 -19.91 -2.32
N ALA A 211 -6.16 -19.62 -3.62
CA ALA A 211 -5.11 -19.94 -4.57
C ALA A 211 -3.81 -19.15 -4.27
N LEU A 212 -3.93 -17.88 -3.81
CA LEU A 212 -2.80 -17.10 -3.35
C LEU A 212 -2.12 -17.77 -2.16
N LEU A 213 -2.89 -18.20 -1.17
CA LEU A 213 -2.35 -18.84 0.03
C LEU A 213 -1.69 -20.20 -0.29
N GLU A 214 -2.20 -20.94 -1.24
CA GLU A 214 -1.56 -22.18 -1.74
C GLU A 214 -0.24 -21.90 -2.48
N SER A 215 -0.12 -20.72 -3.11
CA SER A 215 1.09 -20.31 -3.86
C SER A 215 2.15 -19.67 -2.98
N LEU A 216 1.79 -19.12 -1.83
CA LEU A 216 2.69 -18.42 -0.92
C LEU A 216 3.56 -19.39 -0.10
#